data_d8d54980e8c1aa7945d312a0f959732f
#
_entry.id   d8d54980e8c1aa7945d312a0f959732f
#
_cell.length_a   1.000
_cell.length_b   1.000
_cell.length_c   1.000
_cell.angle_alpha   90.00
_cell.angle_beta   90.00
_cell.angle_gamma   90.00
#
_symmetry.space_group_name_H-M   'P 1'
#
loop_
_entity.id
_entity.type
_entity.pdbx_description
1 polymer ?
#
loop_
_entity_poly.entity_id
_entity_poly.type
_entity_poly.pdbx_seq_one_letter_code
_entity_poly.pdbx_strand_id
1 'polypeptide(L)'
;MLFRSEDDERAVIGDCVEILRRANGQQLAGWFGPAVSGTLRTADIAAEHGISYIADYYHDDQPMPVRTGHGDLVSVPYSMEINDAVVYRYHTEGEEFERMIRDAFDVLYVEGEESGRVMAICLHPYLYGQPHRVKYLDRALDYVLGHEGVWQTTGTEIAEWSKAHWLPQLETHLTQHNEGHRHG
;
A
#
# COMPACT_ATOMS: atom_id res chain seq x y z
N MET A 1 -21.36 3.09 2.04
CA MET A 1 -20.79 4.03 1.04
C MET A 1 -20.53 5.33 1.76
N LEU A 2 -19.29 5.80 1.78
CA LEU A 2 -18.87 7.03 2.48
C LEU A 2 -19.28 8.30 1.73
N PHE A 3 -19.35 8.21 0.41
CA PHE A 3 -19.71 9.36 -0.44
C PHE A 3 -21.15 9.23 -0.96
N ARG A 4 -21.84 10.35 -1.09
CA ARG A 4 -23.19 10.43 -1.62
C ARG A 4 -23.22 10.57 -3.14
N SER A 5 -22.15 11.17 -3.70
CA SER A 5 -21.96 11.37 -5.13
C SER A 5 -20.46 11.42 -5.48
N GLU A 6 -20.13 11.39 -6.78
CA GLU A 6 -18.77 11.60 -7.27
C GLU A 6 -18.27 13.02 -6.94
N ASP A 7 -19.15 14.02 -6.99
CA ASP A 7 -18.80 15.40 -6.64
C ASP A 7 -18.47 15.55 -5.14
N ASP A 8 -19.21 14.84 -4.26
CA ASP A 8 -18.87 14.81 -2.83
C ASP A 8 -17.51 14.15 -2.59
N GLU A 9 -17.20 13.07 -3.29
CA GLU A 9 -15.89 12.40 -3.18
C GLU A 9 -14.74 13.30 -3.66
N ARG A 10 -14.93 13.95 -4.81
CA ARG A 10 -13.97 14.91 -5.37
C ARG A 10 -13.71 16.07 -4.41
N ALA A 11 -14.77 16.64 -3.82
CA ALA A 11 -14.65 17.70 -2.84
C ALA A 11 -13.85 17.25 -1.61
N VAL A 12 -14.14 16.06 -1.06
CA VAL A 12 -13.44 15.53 0.12
C VAL A 12 -11.96 15.28 -0.18
N ILE A 13 -11.63 14.66 -1.31
CA ILE A 13 -10.23 14.42 -1.68
C ILE A 13 -9.50 15.75 -1.91
N GLY A 14 -10.11 16.69 -2.62
CA GLY A 14 -9.56 18.02 -2.85
C GLY A 14 -9.32 18.80 -1.55
N ASP A 15 -10.27 18.77 -0.63
CA ASP A 15 -10.15 19.41 0.69
C ASP A 15 -9.01 18.78 1.51
N CYS A 16 -8.87 17.45 1.50
CA CYS A 16 -7.76 16.77 2.17
C CYS A 16 -6.40 17.21 1.61
N VAL A 17 -6.25 17.24 0.28
CA VAL A 17 -5.02 17.70 -0.39
C VAL A 17 -4.68 19.14 0.02
N GLU A 18 -5.67 20.04 -0.03
CA GLU A 18 -5.44 21.45 0.28
C GLU A 18 -5.15 21.70 1.77
N ILE A 19 -5.87 21.03 2.68
CA ILE A 19 -5.66 21.14 4.13
C ILE A 19 -4.25 20.67 4.49
N LEU A 20 -3.82 19.50 3.98
CA LEU A 20 -2.50 18.98 4.27
C LEU A 20 -1.40 19.83 3.66
N ARG A 21 -1.58 20.32 2.43
CA ARG A 21 -0.64 21.25 1.80
C ARG A 21 -0.47 22.54 2.62
N ARG A 22 -1.56 23.10 3.15
CA ARG A 22 -1.49 24.29 4.02
C ARG A 22 -0.84 24.01 5.36
N ALA A 23 -1.06 22.81 5.92
CA ALA A 23 -0.57 22.46 7.24
C ALA A 23 0.94 22.18 7.27
N ASN A 24 1.48 21.51 6.26
CA ASN A 24 2.88 21.06 6.23
C ASN A 24 3.70 21.56 5.03
N GLY A 25 3.09 22.28 4.10
CA GLY A 25 3.76 22.80 2.90
C GLY A 25 4.07 21.74 1.82
N GLN A 26 3.66 20.48 2.01
CA GLN A 26 3.97 19.38 1.11
C GLN A 26 2.78 19.05 0.20
N GLN A 27 3.08 18.63 -1.03
CA GLN A 27 2.10 18.02 -1.90
C GLN A 27 1.79 16.60 -1.39
N LEU A 28 0.50 16.26 -1.31
CA LEU A 28 0.08 14.90 -0.96
C LEU A 28 0.43 13.95 -2.11
N ALA A 29 1.31 12.99 -1.85
CA ALA A 29 1.78 12.05 -2.87
C ALA A 29 0.93 10.77 -2.94
N GLY A 30 0.33 10.36 -1.83
CA GLY A 30 -0.41 9.11 -1.72
C GLY A 30 -1.81 9.27 -1.15
N TRP A 31 -2.69 8.37 -1.55
CA TRP A 31 -4.05 8.27 -1.01
C TRP A 31 -4.29 6.90 -0.39
N PHE A 32 -4.87 6.93 0.79
CA PHE A 32 -5.45 5.76 1.46
C PHE A 32 -6.82 6.16 2.01
N GLY A 33 -7.87 5.56 1.46
CA GLY A 33 -9.25 5.88 1.82
C GLY A 33 -9.60 5.41 3.23
N PRO A 34 -10.43 6.15 3.97
CA PRO A 34 -10.86 5.75 5.29
C PRO A 34 -11.48 4.34 5.29
N ALA A 35 -10.94 3.43 6.12
CA ALA A 35 -11.37 2.03 6.21
C ALA A 35 -11.33 1.29 4.85
N VAL A 36 -10.35 1.62 4.00
CA VAL A 36 -10.18 1.03 2.66
C VAL A 36 -11.44 1.17 1.80
N SER A 37 -12.17 2.28 1.96
CA SER A 37 -13.42 2.54 1.27
C SER A 37 -13.21 3.54 0.15
N GLY A 38 -13.14 3.04 -1.05
CA GLY A 38 -13.14 3.82 -2.26
C GLY A 38 -14.36 3.52 -3.12
N THR A 39 -14.55 4.32 -4.16
CA THR A 39 -15.47 4.05 -5.27
C THR A 39 -14.66 3.65 -6.49
N LEU A 40 -15.32 3.29 -7.58
CA LEU A 40 -14.64 3.05 -8.87
C LEU A 40 -14.01 4.32 -9.46
N ARG A 41 -14.32 5.49 -8.90
CA ARG A 41 -13.81 6.79 -9.35
C ARG A 41 -12.67 7.33 -8.49
N THR A 42 -12.44 6.73 -7.31
CA THR A 42 -11.43 7.23 -6.36
C THR A 42 -10.04 7.40 -6.99
N ALA A 43 -9.59 6.42 -7.77
CA ALA A 43 -8.29 6.48 -8.43
C ALA A 43 -8.20 7.62 -9.45
N ASP A 44 -9.23 7.82 -10.29
CA ASP A 44 -9.30 8.93 -11.24
C ASP A 44 -9.25 10.28 -10.52
N ILE A 45 -10.06 10.42 -9.47
CA ILE A 45 -10.12 11.67 -8.69
C ILE A 45 -8.79 11.94 -7.96
N ALA A 46 -8.17 10.91 -7.41
CA ALA A 46 -6.85 11.04 -6.78
C ALA A 46 -5.80 11.53 -7.78
N ALA A 47 -5.77 10.94 -8.98
CA ALA A 47 -4.87 11.35 -10.05
C ALA A 47 -5.15 12.80 -10.54
N GLU A 48 -6.42 13.19 -10.64
CA GLU A 48 -6.84 14.57 -10.97
C GLU A 48 -6.22 15.60 -10.00
N HIS A 49 -6.09 15.24 -8.71
CA HIS A 49 -5.48 16.06 -7.68
C HIS A 49 -3.96 15.93 -7.56
N GLY A 50 -3.30 15.24 -8.49
CA GLY A 50 -1.84 15.08 -8.53
C GLY A 50 -1.28 14.06 -7.54
N ILE A 51 -2.11 13.19 -6.99
CA ILE A 51 -1.69 12.05 -6.18
C ILE A 51 -1.01 11.03 -7.11
N SER A 52 0.08 10.42 -6.66
CA SER A 52 0.93 9.55 -7.49
C SER A 52 0.79 8.06 -7.17
N TYR A 53 0.24 7.71 -6.00
CA TYR A 53 -0.04 6.32 -5.64
C TYR A 53 -1.29 6.20 -4.76
N ILE A 54 -1.85 5.00 -4.75
CA ILE A 54 -3.01 4.62 -3.94
C ILE A 54 -2.71 3.33 -3.19
N ALA A 55 -3.17 3.19 -1.94
CA ALA A 55 -2.98 2.01 -1.10
C ALA A 55 -4.31 1.32 -0.72
N ASP A 56 -5.40 1.60 -1.45
CA ASP A 56 -6.72 1.03 -1.19
C ASP A 56 -6.93 -0.37 -1.76
N TYR A 57 -5.98 -0.83 -2.62
CA TYR A 57 -6.05 -2.13 -3.25
C TYR A 57 -5.09 -3.10 -2.56
N TYR A 58 -5.61 -4.25 -2.15
CA TYR A 58 -4.85 -5.34 -1.51
C TYR A 58 -4.90 -6.58 -2.41
N HIS A 59 -4.32 -6.46 -3.60
CA HIS A 59 -4.44 -7.43 -4.67
C HIS A 59 -3.14 -8.19 -4.95
N ASP A 60 -1.99 -7.69 -4.49
CA ASP A 60 -0.68 -8.29 -4.72
C ASP A 60 0.33 -7.74 -3.71
N ASP A 61 1.46 -8.46 -3.55
CA ASP A 61 2.62 -8.02 -2.77
C ASP A 61 3.61 -7.22 -3.62
N GLN A 62 3.27 -6.93 -4.87
CA GLN A 62 4.04 -6.09 -5.79
C GLN A 62 3.27 -4.83 -6.16
N PRO A 63 3.97 -3.69 -6.35
CA PRO A 63 3.34 -2.48 -6.86
C PRO A 63 2.81 -2.69 -8.28
N MET A 64 1.58 -2.26 -8.53
CA MET A 64 0.91 -2.43 -9.83
C MET A 64 0.46 -1.09 -10.41
N PRO A 65 0.44 -0.95 -11.76
CA PRO A 65 -0.06 0.27 -12.39
C PRO A 65 -1.58 0.34 -12.27
N VAL A 66 -2.10 1.51 -11.94
CA VAL A 66 -3.53 1.83 -11.99
C VAL A 66 -3.74 2.90 -13.05
N ARG A 67 -4.36 2.53 -14.14
CA ARG A 67 -4.63 3.45 -15.26
C ARG A 67 -5.80 4.35 -14.93
N THR A 68 -5.62 5.64 -15.16
CA THR A 68 -6.64 6.66 -14.94
C THR A 68 -6.72 7.64 -16.11
N GLY A 69 -7.79 8.42 -16.17
CA GLY A 69 -7.95 9.48 -17.16
C GLY A 69 -7.03 10.69 -16.97
N HIS A 70 -6.35 10.78 -15.82
CA HIS A 70 -5.52 11.93 -15.43
C HIS A 70 -4.04 11.57 -15.20
N GLY A 71 -3.61 10.43 -15.68
CA GLY A 71 -2.25 9.89 -15.49
C GLY A 71 -2.26 8.64 -14.61
N ASP A 72 -1.25 7.79 -14.78
CA ASP A 72 -1.22 6.51 -14.10
C ASP A 72 -0.73 6.66 -12.65
N LEU A 73 -1.44 6.01 -11.74
CA LEU A 73 -1.05 5.82 -10.35
C LEU A 73 -0.29 4.50 -10.18
N VAL A 74 0.38 4.38 -9.05
CA VAL A 74 0.88 3.09 -8.57
C VAL A 74 -0.04 2.61 -7.44
N SER A 75 -0.54 1.39 -7.54
CA SER A 75 -1.11 0.70 -6.38
C SER A 75 0.05 0.18 -5.54
N VAL A 76 0.26 0.77 -4.37
CA VAL A 76 1.22 0.30 -3.39
C VAL A 76 0.55 -0.76 -2.52
N PRO A 77 1.18 -1.94 -2.32
CA PRO A 77 0.60 -3.01 -1.53
C PRO A 77 0.18 -2.59 -0.13
N TYR A 78 -0.98 -3.07 0.28
CA TYR A 78 -1.54 -2.93 1.62
C TYR A 78 -1.99 -4.30 2.12
N SER A 79 -1.96 -4.56 3.43
CA SER A 79 -2.35 -5.85 3.98
C SER A 79 -3.60 -5.74 4.85
N MET A 80 -4.54 -6.65 4.62
CA MET A 80 -5.65 -6.91 5.54
C MET A 80 -5.31 -8.02 6.53
N GLU A 81 -4.38 -8.89 6.17
CA GLU A 81 -3.94 -10.05 6.95
C GLU A 81 -3.04 -9.63 8.12
N ILE A 82 -2.09 -8.70 7.86
CA ILE A 82 -1.20 -8.13 8.88
C ILE A 82 -1.71 -6.73 9.28
N ASN A 83 -2.97 -6.71 9.71
CA ASN A 83 -3.65 -5.50 10.15
C ASN A 83 -4.17 -5.72 11.58
N ASP A 84 -3.62 -4.97 12.52
CA ASP A 84 -3.92 -5.15 13.95
C ASP A 84 -5.41 -4.95 14.27
N ALA A 85 -6.11 -4.05 13.59
CA ALA A 85 -7.54 -3.84 13.80
C ALA A 85 -8.40 -5.00 13.27
N VAL A 86 -7.93 -5.68 12.22
CA VAL A 86 -8.62 -6.85 11.65
C VAL A 86 -8.41 -8.05 12.58
N VAL A 87 -7.17 -8.37 12.90
CA VAL A 87 -6.85 -9.55 13.71
C VAL A 87 -7.33 -9.41 15.16
N TYR A 88 -7.33 -8.20 15.70
CA TYR A 88 -7.85 -7.93 17.05
C TYR A 88 -9.32 -8.33 17.23
N ARG A 89 -10.13 -8.22 16.19
CA ARG A 89 -11.54 -8.66 16.22
C ARG A 89 -11.68 -10.17 16.45
N TYR A 90 -10.65 -10.94 16.15
CA TYR A 90 -10.58 -12.38 16.36
C TYR A 90 -9.83 -12.77 17.63
N HIS A 91 -9.66 -11.81 18.55
CA HIS A 91 -8.97 -12.00 19.84
C HIS A 91 -7.51 -12.42 19.73
N THR A 92 -6.83 -12.02 18.65
CA THR A 92 -5.42 -12.33 18.43
C THR A 92 -4.57 -11.66 19.50
N GLU A 93 -3.79 -12.48 20.21
CA GLU A 93 -2.86 -12.04 21.25
C GLU A 93 -1.61 -11.39 20.62
N GLY A 94 -0.89 -10.60 21.42
CA GLY A 94 0.29 -9.88 20.93
C GLY A 94 1.37 -10.79 20.37
N GLU A 95 1.62 -11.92 21.01
CA GLU A 95 2.61 -12.93 20.58
C GLU A 95 2.21 -13.59 19.26
N GLU A 96 0.92 -13.81 19.04
CA GLU A 96 0.42 -14.37 17.80
C GLU A 96 0.58 -13.37 16.65
N PHE A 97 0.32 -12.10 16.88
CA PHE A 97 0.52 -11.06 15.86
C PHE A 97 2.01 -10.90 15.51
N GLU A 98 2.91 -10.95 16.50
CA GLU A 98 4.35 -11.02 16.25
C GLU A 98 4.71 -12.20 15.33
N ARG A 99 4.17 -13.39 15.62
CA ARG A 99 4.40 -14.59 14.82
C ARG A 99 3.86 -14.42 13.40
N MET A 100 2.65 -13.87 13.23
CA MET A 100 2.07 -13.62 11.91
C MET A 100 2.96 -12.69 11.06
N ILE A 101 3.51 -11.62 11.67
CA ILE A 101 4.43 -10.72 10.95
C ILE A 101 5.68 -11.47 10.50
N ARG A 102 6.29 -12.28 11.38
CA ARG A 102 7.49 -13.06 11.06
C ARG A 102 7.23 -14.10 9.98
N ASP A 103 6.16 -14.88 10.11
CA ASP A 103 5.80 -15.94 9.15
C ASP A 103 5.55 -15.35 7.74
N ALA A 104 4.87 -14.21 7.66
CA ALA A 104 4.65 -13.52 6.39
C ALA A 104 5.95 -12.94 5.83
N PHE A 105 6.79 -12.35 6.68
CA PHE A 105 8.09 -11.84 6.27
C PHE A 105 8.98 -12.95 5.70
N ASP A 106 9.06 -14.10 6.35
CA ASP A 106 9.90 -15.21 5.91
C ASP A 106 9.56 -15.67 4.49
N VAL A 107 8.27 -15.74 4.15
CA VAL A 107 7.82 -16.08 2.80
C VAL A 107 8.19 -14.99 1.80
N LEU A 108 7.82 -13.75 2.09
CA LEU A 108 8.07 -12.62 1.20
C LEU A 108 9.57 -12.33 1.02
N TYR A 109 10.38 -12.61 2.05
CA TYR A 109 11.84 -12.46 1.99
C TYR A 109 12.47 -13.43 1.01
N VAL A 110 12.05 -14.70 1.05
CA VAL A 110 12.54 -15.71 0.08
C VAL A 110 12.07 -15.39 -1.33
N GLU A 111 10.80 -15.04 -1.52
CA GLU A 111 10.27 -14.67 -2.83
C GLU A 111 10.90 -13.37 -3.36
N GLY A 112 11.33 -12.49 -2.46
CA GLY A 112 11.99 -11.23 -2.76
C GLY A 112 13.35 -11.37 -3.46
N GLU A 113 14.00 -12.54 -3.38
CA GLU A 113 15.26 -12.83 -4.11
C GLU A 113 15.06 -12.80 -5.63
N GLU A 114 13.89 -13.24 -6.11
CA GLU A 114 13.59 -13.29 -7.55
C GLU A 114 12.79 -12.08 -8.03
N SER A 115 11.93 -11.55 -7.17
CA SER A 115 11.04 -10.42 -7.51
C SER A 115 10.78 -9.58 -6.26
N GLY A 116 11.04 -8.28 -6.32
CA GLY A 116 10.84 -7.40 -5.17
C GLY A 116 9.43 -7.55 -4.57
N ARG A 117 9.37 -7.74 -3.24
CA ARG A 117 8.12 -7.84 -2.48
C ARG A 117 7.97 -6.65 -1.55
N VAL A 118 6.75 -6.25 -1.31
CA VAL A 118 6.38 -5.19 -0.36
C VAL A 118 5.54 -5.80 0.74
N MET A 119 6.01 -5.66 1.98
CA MET A 119 5.24 -6.04 3.16
C MET A 119 4.71 -4.79 3.86
N ALA A 120 3.41 -4.70 4.03
CA ALA A 120 2.76 -3.65 4.81
C ALA A 120 2.27 -4.21 6.15
N ILE A 121 2.69 -3.60 7.26
CA ILE A 121 2.17 -3.88 8.60
C ILE A 121 1.25 -2.73 8.98
N CYS A 122 -0.04 -3.02 9.08
CA CYS A 122 -1.07 -2.01 9.32
C CYS A 122 -1.34 -1.88 10.81
N LEU A 123 -1.07 -0.70 11.37
CA LEU A 123 -1.06 -0.46 12.80
C LEU A 123 -1.99 0.67 13.21
N HIS A 124 -2.64 0.48 14.35
CA HIS A 124 -3.44 1.50 15.01
C HIS A 124 -2.84 1.77 16.42
N PRO A 125 -2.41 3.01 16.72
CA PRO A 125 -1.76 3.33 18.00
C PRO A 125 -2.58 2.93 19.23
N TYR A 126 -3.91 2.98 19.13
CA TYR A 126 -4.80 2.58 20.21
C TYR A 126 -4.86 1.06 20.43
N LEU A 127 -4.33 0.24 19.52
CA LEU A 127 -4.21 -1.22 19.65
C LEU A 127 -2.79 -1.65 20.02
N TYR A 128 -1.87 -1.57 19.08
CA TYR A 128 -0.49 -2.06 19.28
C TYR A 128 0.49 -1.00 19.84
N GLY A 129 0.06 0.25 19.97
CA GLY A 129 0.76 1.25 20.78
C GLY A 129 0.56 1.11 22.29
N GLN A 130 -0.22 0.12 22.75
CA GLN A 130 -0.47 -0.12 24.18
C GLN A 130 0.73 -0.82 24.87
N PRO A 131 1.05 -0.48 26.15
CA PRO A 131 2.23 -1.02 26.84
C PRO A 131 2.33 -2.54 26.89
N HIS A 132 1.20 -3.24 26.95
CA HIS A 132 1.16 -4.70 27.01
C HIS A 132 1.34 -5.38 25.65
N ARG A 133 1.27 -4.62 24.54
CA ARG A 133 1.37 -5.13 23.16
C ARG A 133 2.60 -4.63 22.43
N VAL A 134 3.04 -3.40 22.66
CA VAL A 134 4.14 -2.77 21.91
C VAL A 134 5.41 -3.60 21.88
N LYS A 135 5.73 -4.35 22.93
CA LYS A 135 6.90 -5.23 23.00
C LYS A 135 6.90 -6.34 21.94
N TYR A 136 5.74 -6.79 21.52
CA TYR A 136 5.61 -7.82 20.47
C TYR A 136 5.85 -7.24 19.10
N LEU A 137 5.34 -6.03 18.87
CA LEU A 137 5.62 -5.28 17.65
C LEU A 137 7.11 -4.95 17.52
N ASP A 138 7.73 -4.48 18.62
CA ASP A 138 9.16 -4.17 18.68
C ASP A 138 10.01 -5.38 18.27
N ARG A 139 9.75 -6.55 18.87
CA ARG A 139 10.44 -7.79 18.50
C ARG A 139 10.21 -8.25 17.06
N ALA A 140 9.01 -8.03 16.52
CA ALA A 140 8.72 -8.34 15.13
C ALA A 140 9.50 -7.43 14.18
N LEU A 141 9.54 -6.13 14.48
CA LEU A 141 10.30 -5.16 13.70
C LEU A 141 11.81 -5.39 13.78
N ASP A 142 12.35 -5.70 14.98
CA ASP A 142 13.76 -6.09 15.14
C ASP A 142 14.11 -7.31 14.28
N TYR A 143 13.21 -8.29 14.25
CA TYR A 143 13.39 -9.47 13.41
C TYR A 143 13.47 -9.12 11.92
N VAL A 144 12.50 -8.38 11.41
CA VAL A 144 12.42 -7.97 10.01
C VAL A 144 13.62 -7.13 9.61
N LEU A 145 13.94 -6.10 10.40
CA LEU A 145 15.03 -5.16 10.12
C LEU A 145 16.43 -5.74 10.36
N GLY A 146 16.52 -6.89 11.03
CA GLY A 146 17.76 -7.63 11.21
C GLY A 146 18.24 -8.39 9.98
N HIS A 147 17.43 -8.47 8.91
CA HIS A 147 17.77 -9.17 7.68
C HIS A 147 18.40 -8.21 6.65
N GLU A 148 19.41 -8.69 5.95
CA GLU A 148 20.04 -7.93 4.84
C GLU A 148 19.07 -7.80 3.67
N GLY A 149 19.19 -6.72 2.89
CA GLY A 149 18.35 -6.49 1.72
C GLY A 149 16.93 -5.98 2.02
N VAL A 150 16.59 -5.79 3.29
CA VAL A 150 15.32 -5.14 3.68
C VAL A 150 15.44 -3.64 3.47
N TRP A 151 14.57 -3.10 2.62
CA TRP A 151 14.44 -1.67 2.40
C TRP A 151 13.28 -1.09 3.23
N GLN A 152 13.60 -0.46 4.36
CA GLN A 152 12.63 0.32 5.11
C GLN A 152 12.37 1.64 4.38
N THR A 153 11.15 1.82 3.88
CA THR A 153 10.84 2.89 2.95
C THR A 153 9.41 3.42 3.13
N THR A 154 9.06 4.42 2.34
CA THR A 154 7.73 5.03 2.30
C THR A 154 6.95 4.62 1.05
N GLY A 155 5.61 4.75 1.07
CA GLY A 155 4.79 4.49 -0.11
C GLY A 155 5.17 5.40 -1.30
N THR A 156 5.63 6.61 -1.04
CA THR A 156 6.13 7.53 -2.08
C THR A 156 7.37 6.96 -2.78
N GLU A 157 8.36 6.52 -2.00
CA GLU A 157 9.61 5.94 -2.55
C GLU A 157 9.35 4.63 -3.29
N ILE A 158 8.43 3.78 -2.79
CA ILE A 158 7.99 2.58 -3.51
C ILE A 158 7.38 2.96 -4.86
N ALA A 159 6.48 3.95 -4.88
CA ALA A 159 5.82 4.38 -6.11
C ALA A 159 6.82 4.97 -7.12
N GLU A 160 7.76 5.80 -6.68
CA GLU A 160 8.80 6.39 -7.52
C GLU A 160 9.73 5.33 -8.08
N TRP A 161 10.21 4.41 -7.23
CA TRP A 161 11.06 3.30 -7.64
C TRP A 161 10.35 2.41 -8.67
N SER A 162 9.08 2.10 -8.41
CA SER A 162 8.27 1.26 -9.30
C SER A 162 8.09 1.88 -10.68
N LYS A 163 7.78 3.18 -10.73
CA LYS A 163 7.66 3.93 -12.00
C LYS A 163 8.97 3.93 -12.78
N ALA A 164 10.10 4.04 -12.08
CA ALA A 164 11.41 4.12 -12.74
C ALA A 164 11.95 2.77 -13.21
N HIS A 165 11.66 1.68 -12.52
CA HIS A 165 12.35 0.40 -12.71
C HIS A 165 11.43 -0.77 -13.02
N TRP A 166 10.33 -0.93 -12.30
CA TRP A 166 9.48 -2.12 -12.37
C TRP A 166 8.41 -2.02 -13.45
N LEU A 167 7.63 -0.95 -13.46
CA LEU A 167 6.50 -0.82 -14.39
C LEU A 167 6.90 -0.86 -15.87
N PRO A 168 8.03 -0.27 -16.33
CA PRO A 168 8.47 -0.41 -17.71
C PRO A 168 8.79 -1.84 -18.12
N GLN A 169 9.30 -2.66 -17.19
CA GLN A 169 9.57 -4.09 -17.45
C GLN A 169 8.26 -4.87 -17.56
N LEU A 170 7.31 -4.61 -16.65
CA LEU A 170 5.99 -5.22 -16.67
C LEU A 170 5.24 -4.90 -17.98
N GLU A 171 5.23 -3.64 -18.42
CA GLU A 171 4.60 -3.23 -19.68
C GLU A 171 5.23 -3.92 -20.90
N THR A 172 6.55 -4.04 -20.93
CA THR A 172 7.26 -4.76 -21.97
C THR A 172 6.85 -6.21 -22.02
N HIS A 173 6.81 -6.89 -20.88
CA HIS A 173 6.40 -8.28 -20.75
C HIS A 173 4.94 -8.50 -21.20
N LEU A 174 4.01 -7.66 -20.76
CA LEU A 174 2.60 -7.74 -21.15
C LEU A 174 2.39 -7.50 -22.65
N THR A 175 3.15 -6.60 -23.26
CA THR A 175 3.08 -6.33 -24.71
C THR A 175 3.53 -7.55 -25.50
N GLN A 176 4.66 -8.16 -25.16
CA GLN A 176 5.20 -9.34 -25.81
C GLN A 176 4.24 -10.55 -25.70
N HIS A 177 3.59 -10.73 -24.55
CA HIS A 177 2.63 -11.82 -24.35
C HIS A 177 1.35 -11.64 -25.17
N ASN A 178 0.85 -10.40 -25.28
CA ASN A 178 -0.35 -10.10 -26.06
C ASN A 178 -0.13 -10.24 -27.58
N GLU A 179 1.07 -9.99 -28.06
CA GLU A 179 1.42 -10.21 -29.48
C GLU A 179 1.52 -11.70 -29.82
N GLY A 180 2.02 -12.53 -28.91
CA GLY A 180 2.10 -13.98 -29.08
C GLY A 180 0.73 -14.66 -29.18
N HIS A 181 -0.32 -14.11 -28.57
CA HIS A 181 -1.68 -14.67 -28.59
C HIS A 181 -2.53 -14.19 -29.79
N ARG A 182 -2.09 -13.19 -30.54
CA ARG A 182 -2.80 -12.71 -31.75
C ARG A 182 -2.43 -13.50 -33.02
N HIS A 183 -1.43 -14.36 -32.96
CA HIS A 183 -0.92 -15.13 -34.11
C HIS A 183 -1.03 -16.66 -33.90
N GLY A 184 -1.78 -17.14 -32.94
CA GLY A 184 -2.18 -18.52 -32.73
C GLY A 184 -3.69 -18.66 -32.85
#